data_f85b3e8e9b493cc18044eed299eafa65
#
_entry.id   f85b3e8e9b493cc18044eed299eafa65
#
_cell.length_a   1.000
_cell.length_b   1.000
_cell.length_c   1.000
_cell.angle_alpha   90.00
_cell.angle_beta   90.00
_cell.angle_gamma   90.00
#
_symmetry.space_group_name_H-M   'P 1'
#
loop_
_entity.id
_entity.type
_entity.pdbx_description
1 polymer ?
#
loop_
_entity_poly.entity_id
_entity_poly.type
_entity_poly.pdbx_seq_one_letter_code
_entity_poly.pdbx_strand_id
1 'polypeptide(L)'
;VPENTPALVPISNIRSSLLKTRKWIQEAKEHIKGLNQAPKKANQRVKVAVIDTGVDLANNDLSPYERRIKFLRGNAEDNKDYDGHGTMVVQLLLSLNPNIEVYVYKVADSRGSLSLSLDHIKELAQVSESEHTNQAKITKY
;
A
#
# COMPACT_ATOMS: atom_id res chain seq x y z
N VAL A 1 28.84 -18.08 25.95
CA VAL A 1 27.80 -17.98 24.90
C VAL A 1 28.34 -17.03 23.85
N PRO A 2 28.56 -17.42 22.57
CA PRO A 2 28.99 -16.46 21.57
C PRO A 2 27.85 -15.49 21.26
N GLU A 3 28.09 -14.20 21.49
CA GLU A 3 27.25 -13.12 21.03
C GLU A 3 27.24 -13.11 19.49
N ASN A 4 26.12 -13.47 18.91
CA ASN A 4 25.88 -13.38 17.46
C ASN A 4 25.61 -11.91 17.12
N THR A 5 26.65 -11.10 17.08
CA THR A 5 26.54 -9.72 16.58
C THR A 5 26.26 -9.81 15.08
N PRO A 6 25.12 -9.30 14.58
CA PRO A 6 24.86 -9.34 13.14
C PRO A 6 25.94 -8.55 12.41
N ALA A 7 26.54 -9.20 11.41
CA ALA A 7 27.57 -8.57 10.59
C ALA A 7 27.03 -7.29 9.94
N LEU A 8 27.68 -6.15 10.19
CA LEU A 8 27.31 -4.87 9.58
C LEU A 8 27.49 -4.99 8.06
N VAL A 9 26.39 -4.78 7.33
CA VAL A 9 26.42 -4.74 5.86
C VAL A 9 27.23 -3.52 5.42
N PRO A 10 28.27 -3.68 4.57
CA PRO A 10 29.07 -2.55 4.09
C PRO A 10 28.21 -1.47 3.43
N ILE A 11 28.44 -0.20 3.75
CA ILE A 11 27.70 0.96 3.21
C ILE A 11 27.72 0.99 1.68
N SER A 12 28.81 0.54 1.05
CA SER A 12 28.92 0.39 -0.41
C SER A 12 27.87 -0.55 -1.00
N ASN A 13 27.54 -1.65 -0.31
CA ASN A 13 26.54 -2.61 -0.76
C ASN A 13 25.12 -2.04 -0.63
N ILE A 14 24.86 -1.29 0.44
CA ILE A 14 23.57 -0.58 0.63
C ILE A 14 23.37 0.45 -0.48
N ARG A 15 24.39 1.25 -0.77
CA ARG A 15 24.33 2.27 -1.83
C ARG A 15 24.09 1.67 -3.22
N SER A 16 24.78 0.58 -3.55
CA SER A 16 24.61 -0.11 -4.83
C SER A 16 23.21 -0.73 -4.95
N SER A 17 22.68 -1.30 -3.87
CA SER A 17 21.33 -1.86 -3.81
C SER A 17 20.27 -0.77 -4.02
N LEU A 18 20.40 0.37 -3.35
CA LEU A 18 19.48 1.52 -3.51
C LEU A 18 19.48 2.07 -4.93
N LEU A 19 20.64 2.13 -5.59
CA LEU A 19 20.73 2.58 -6.99
C LEU A 19 20.02 1.60 -7.94
N LYS A 20 20.19 0.29 -7.74
CA LYS A 20 19.49 -0.74 -8.51
C LYS A 20 17.97 -0.65 -8.31
N THR A 21 17.51 -0.49 -7.08
CA THR A 21 16.09 -0.33 -6.77
C THR A 21 15.49 0.91 -7.41
N ARG A 22 16.17 2.05 -7.36
CA ARG A 22 15.73 3.29 -8.02
C ARG A 22 15.64 3.12 -9.53
N LYS A 23 16.62 2.48 -10.16
CA LYS A 23 16.61 2.19 -11.59
C LYS A 23 15.42 1.29 -11.96
N TRP A 24 15.21 0.21 -11.23
CA TRP A 24 14.07 -0.69 -11.43
C TRP A 24 12.72 0.04 -11.29
N ILE A 25 12.55 0.87 -10.26
CA ILE A 25 11.33 1.67 -10.08
C ILE A 25 11.11 2.61 -11.27
N GLN A 26 12.16 3.25 -11.77
CA GLN A 26 12.06 4.14 -12.91
C GLN A 26 11.67 3.39 -14.19
N GLU A 27 12.29 2.26 -14.46
CA GLU A 27 11.95 1.39 -15.59
C GLU A 27 10.51 0.89 -15.50
N ALA A 28 10.06 0.45 -14.31
CA ALA A 28 8.68 0.05 -14.07
C ALA A 28 7.69 1.20 -14.31
N LYS A 29 8.00 2.42 -13.84
CA LYS A 29 7.18 3.61 -14.09
C LYS A 29 7.02 3.91 -15.58
N GLU A 30 8.10 3.87 -16.35
CA GLU A 30 8.05 4.13 -17.79
C GLU A 30 7.22 3.06 -18.52
N HIS A 31 7.35 1.80 -18.13
CA HIS A 31 6.56 0.71 -18.69
C HIS A 31 5.06 0.87 -18.40
N ILE A 32 4.71 1.15 -17.14
CA ILE A 32 3.32 1.36 -16.70
C ILE A 32 2.72 2.62 -17.34
N LYS A 33 3.51 3.69 -17.51
CA LYS A 33 3.08 4.92 -18.17
C LYS A 33 2.67 4.69 -19.61
N GLY A 34 3.37 3.81 -20.32
CA GLY A 34 3.00 3.39 -21.67
C GLY A 34 1.65 2.64 -21.73
N LEU A 35 1.27 1.96 -20.66
CA LEU A 35 0.00 1.23 -20.55
C LEU A 35 -1.17 2.10 -20.06
N ASN A 36 -0.90 3.17 -19.33
CA ASN A 36 -1.88 4.05 -18.69
C ASN A 36 -1.92 5.42 -19.36
N GLN A 37 -2.72 5.58 -20.42
CA GLN A 37 -2.70 6.75 -21.29
C GLN A 37 -3.24 8.06 -20.70
N ALA A 38 -4.02 8.07 -19.63
CA ALA A 38 -4.53 9.32 -19.04
C ALA A 38 -4.93 9.13 -17.57
N PRO A 39 -4.86 10.20 -16.75
CA PRO A 39 -5.41 10.15 -15.39
C PRO A 39 -6.91 9.88 -15.46
N LYS A 40 -7.33 8.73 -14.94
CA LYS A 40 -8.74 8.34 -14.88
C LYS A 40 -9.47 9.13 -13.80
N LYS A 41 -10.77 9.38 -14.01
CA LYS A 41 -11.65 9.88 -12.95
C LYS A 41 -11.66 8.90 -11.76
N ALA A 42 -11.99 9.38 -10.56
CA ALA A 42 -11.94 8.57 -9.34
C ALA A 42 -12.71 7.24 -9.46
N ASN A 43 -13.90 7.26 -10.08
CA ASN A 43 -14.74 6.07 -10.31
C ASN A 43 -14.18 5.07 -11.36
N GLN A 44 -13.12 5.44 -12.07
CA GLN A 44 -12.47 4.61 -13.09
C GLN A 44 -11.11 4.07 -12.65
N ARG A 45 -10.67 4.42 -11.43
CA ARG A 45 -9.41 3.93 -10.87
C ARG A 45 -9.55 2.48 -10.44
N VAL A 46 -8.45 1.73 -10.57
CA VAL A 46 -8.36 0.37 -10.04
C VAL A 46 -8.24 0.46 -8.51
N LYS A 47 -9.11 -0.25 -7.81
CA LYS A 47 -9.06 -0.36 -6.36
C LYS A 47 -8.08 -1.46 -5.96
N VAL A 48 -7.13 -1.12 -5.09
CA VAL A 48 -6.10 -2.04 -4.61
C VAL A 48 -6.20 -2.13 -3.09
N ALA A 49 -6.44 -3.31 -2.54
CA ALA A 49 -6.37 -3.53 -1.11
C ALA A 49 -4.93 -3.80 -0.67
N VAL A 50 -4.48 -3.09 0.36
CA VAL A 50 -3.20 -3.32 1.05
C VAL A 50 -3.49 -3.80 2.46
N ILE A 51 -3.15 -5.06 2.71
CA ILE A 51 -3.34 -5.75 3.99
C ILE A 51 -1.97 -5.89 4.62
N ASP A 52 -1.64 -5.00 5.55
CA ASP A 52 -0.27 -4.84 6.05
C ASP A 52 -0.26 -4.24 7.47
N THR A 53 0.84 -3.61 7.85
CA THR A 53 1.03 -2.93 9.15
C THR A 53 0.30 -1.57 9.26
N GLY A 54 -0.43 -1.17 8.23
CA GLY A 54 -1.13 0.10 8.18
C GLY A 54 -0.49 1.13 7.25
N VAL A 55 -0.78 2.42 7.46
CA VAL A 55 -0.19 3.53 6.73
C VAL A 55 -0.02 4.74 7.64
N ASP A 56 1.13 5.41 7.58
CA ASP A 56 1.37 6.69 8.26
C ASP A 56 1.13 7.85 7.27
N LEU A 57 -0.04 8.50 7.39
CA LEU A 57 -0.39 9.65 6.54
C LEU A 57 0.44 10.91 6.86
N ALA A 58 1.16 10.95 7.98
CA ALA A 58 2.10 12.03 8.28
C ALA A 58 3.37 11.96 7.40
N ASN A 59 3.58 10.87 6.66
CA ASN A 59 4.66 10.77 5.71
C ASN A 59 4.46 11.75 4.54
N ASN A 60 5.38 12.71 4.39
CA ASN A 60 5.30 13.76 3.39
C ASN A 60 5.23 13.24 1.95
N ASP A 61 5.81 12.07 1.67
CA ASP A 61 5.79 11.45 0.33
C ASP A 61 4.39 10.94 -0.06
N LEU A 62 3.50 10.74 0.92
CA LEU A 62 2.11 10.35 0.70
C LEU A 62 1.16 11.55 0.52
N SER A 63 1.56 12.74 0.90
CA SER A 63 0.74 13.96 0.84
C SER A 63 0.07 14.19 -0.54
N PRO A 64 0.75 14.01 -1.70
CA PRO A 64 0.12 14.14 -3.01
C PRO A 64 -0.98 13.11 -3.29
N TYR A 65 -1.01 12.03 -2.53
CA TYR A 65 -1.85 10.86 -2.76
C TYR A 65 -2.94 10.65 -1.71
N GLU A 66 -3.00 11.47 -0.67
CA GLU A 66 -3.87 11.31 0.50
C GLU A 66 -5.34 11.02 0.10
N ARG A 67 -5.87 11.75 -0.90
CA ARG A 67 -7.24 11.55 -1.39
C ARG A 67 -7.49 10.17 -2.03
N ARG A 68 -6.43 9.44 -2.37
CA ARG A 68 -6.48 8.11 -2.99
C ARG A 68 -6.23 6.99 -2.00
N ILE A 69 -6.01 7.33 -0.73
CA ILE A 69 -5.85 6.37 0.36
C ILE A 69 -7.17 6.33 1.13
N LYS A 70 -7.73 5.14 1.25
CA LYS A 70 -8.96 4.83 1.96
C LYS A 70 -8.69 3.74 2.98
N PHE A 71 -9.60 3.55 3.91
CA PHE A 71 -9.52 2.50 4.91
C PHE A 71 -10.68 1.53 4.71
N LEU A 72 -10.37 0.23 4.72
CA LEU A 72 -11.39 -0.81 4.64
C LEU A 72 -12.20 -0.90 5.95
N ARG A 73 -11.54 -0.58 7.07
CA ARG A 73 -12.15 -0.54 8.40
C ARG A 73 -11.55 0.58 9.23
N GLY A 74 -12.38 1.20 10.07
CA GLY A 74 -11.93 2.27 10.97
C GLY A 74 -11.51 3.54 10.25
N ASN A 75 -10.59 4.25 10.84
CA ASN A 75 -10.06 5.53 10.37
C ASN A 75 -8.52 5.51 10.26
N ALA A 76 -7.91 6.66 9.99
CA ALA A 76 -6.47 6.78 9.85
C ALA A 76 -5.71 6.40 11.13
N GLU A 77 -6.25 6.73 12.32
CA GLU A 77 -5.59 6.40 13.59
C GLU A 77 -5.62 4.90 13.87
N ASP A 78 -6.75 4.23 13.58
CA ASP A 78 -6.89 2.78 13.72
C ASP A 78 -5.95 2.02 12.79
N ASN A 79 -5.60 2.60 11.65
CA ASN A 79 -4.75 2.01 10.63
C ASN A 79 -3.34 2.62 10.59
N LYS A 80 -2.94 3.35 11.64
CA LYS A 80 -1.61 3.97 11.70
C LYS A 80 -0.50 2.92 11.71
N ASP A 81 0.48 3.15 10.86
CA ASP A 81 1.65 2.29 10.69
C ASP A 81 2.77 2.70 11.66
N TYR A 82 3.13 1.80 12.56
CA TYR A 82 4.24 1.99 13.51
C TYR A 82 5.51 1.24 13.08
N ASP A 83 5.43 0.34 12.09
CA ASP A 83 6.57 -0.41 11.53
C ASP A 83 7.21 0.29 10.33
N GLY A 84 6.38 0.97 9.52
CA GLY A 84 6.77 1.63 8.27
C GLY A 84 6.68 0.74 7.03
N HIS A 85 6.43 -0.57 7.18
CA HIS A 85 6.37 -1.49 6.04
C HIS A 85 5.15 -1.22 5.16
N GLY A 86 3.95 -1.15 5.74
CA GLY A 86 2.73 -0.86 4.99
C GLY A 86 2.76 0.51 4.33
N THR A 87 3.31 1.52 5.01
CA THR A 87 3.52 2.87 4.46
C THR A 87 4.38 2.82 3.20
N MET A 88 5.50 2.09 3.24
CA MET A 88 6.40 1.93 2.11
C MET A 88 5.70 1.21 0.93
N VAL A 89 4.91 0.19 1.20
CA VAL A 89 4.13 -0.55 0.18
C VAL A 89 3.12 0.37 -0.50
N VAL A 90 2.34 1.14 0.29
CA VAL A 90 1.36 2.11 -0.23
C VAL A 90 2.03 3.18 -1.08
N GLN A 91 3.14 3.76 -0.61
CA GLN A 91 3.92 4.75 -1.33
C GLN A 91 4.43 4.21 -2.67
N LEU A 92 4.97 3.00 -2.68
CA LEU A 92 5.46 2.35 -3.89
C LEU A 92 4.34 2.16 -4.92
N LEU A 93 3.21 1.60 -4.52
CA LEU A 93 2.05 1.37 -5.38
C LEU A 93 1.54 2.67 -6.01
N LEU A 94 1.32 3.71 -5.19
CA LEU A 94 0.83 5.01 -5.64
C LEU A 94 1.83 5.74 -6.54
N SER A 95 3.13 5.55 -6.31
CA SER A 95 4.19 6.13 -7.13
C SER A 95 4.33 5.45 -8.49
N LEU A 96 4.04 4.14 -8.57
CA LEU A 96 4.12 3.37 -9.81
C LEU A 96 2.92 3.59 -10.72
N ASN A 97 1.71 3.70 -10.15
CA ASN A 97 0.50 3.82 -10.96
C ASN A 97 -0.41 4.96 -10.47
N PRO A 98 -0.57 6.04 -11.26
CA PRO A 98 -1.45 7.15 -10.91
C PRO A 98 -2.94 6.80 -10.97
N ASN A 99 -3.30 5.67 -11.58
CA ASN A 99 -4.69 5.25 -11.81
C ASN A 99 -5.20 4.21 -10.82
N ILE A 100 -4.60 4.15 -9.62
CA ILE A 100 -5.10 3.32 -8.53
C ILE A 100 -5.66 4.16 -7.38
N GLU A 101 -6.54 3.54 -6.62
CA GLU A 101 -7.01 3.97 -5.31
C GLU A 101 -6.69 2.86 -4.32
N VAL A 102 -6.01 3.18 -3.22
CA VAL A 102 -5.53 2.19 -2.25
C VAL A 102 -6.46 2.13 -1.06
N TYR A 103 -6.87 0.94 -0.71
CA TYR A 103 -7.66 0.62 0.48
C TYR A 103 -6.80 -0.12 1.49
N VAL A 104 -6.50 0.54 2.59
CA VAL A 104 -5.62 0.00 3.64
C VAL A 104 -6.44 -0.77 4.67
N TYR A 105 -5.93 -1.92 5.06
CA TYR A 105 -6.41 -2.71 6.19
C TYR A 105 -5.23 -3.17 7.04
N LYS A 106 -5.13 -2.61 8.24
CA LYS A 106 -4.08 -2.98 9.19
C LYS A 106 -4.43 -4.29 9.87
N VAL A 107 -3.53 -5.27 9.81
CA VAL A 107 -3.69 -6.59 10.42
C VAL A 107 -2.61 -6.90 11.46
N ALA A 108 -1.59 -6.06 11.57
CA ALA A 108 -0.49 -6.25 12.52
C ALA A 108 0.19 -4.93 12.87
N ASP A 109 0.84 -4.86 14.03
CA ASP A 109 1.63 -3.70 14.44
C ASP A 109 3.06 -3.73 13.88
N SER A 110 3.54 -4.89 13.44
CA SER A 110 4.85 -5.04 12.82
C SER A 110 4.83 -6.12 11.74
N ARG A 111 5.76 -6.03 10.78
CA ARG A 111 5.93 -7.05 9.72
C ARG A 111 6.27 -8.42 10.29
N GLY A 112 6.94 -8.50 11.46
CA GLY A 112 7.25 -9.76 12.13
C GLY A 112 6.04 -10.47 12.71
N SER A 113 4.93 -9.77 12.92
CA SER A 113 3.66 -10.30 13.41
C SER A 113 2.57 -10.37 12.35
N LEU A 114 2.90 -10.12 11.09
CA LEU A 114 1.96 -10.25 9.97
C LEU A 114 1.47 -11.70 9.86
N SER A 115 0.22 -11.92 10.22
CA SER A 115 -0.48 -13.17 10.01
C SER A 115 -1.95 -12.89 9.68
N LEU A 116 -2.44 -13.50 8.59
CA LEU A 116 -3.85 -13.44 8.26
C LEU A 116 -4.58 -14.55 9.00
N SER A 117 -5.40 -14.17 9.98
CA SER A 117 -6.32 -15.10 10.62
C SER A 117 -7.54 -15.34 9.71
N LEU A 118 -8.25 -16.45 9.95
CA LEU A 118 -9.51 -16.73 9.24
C LEU A 118 -10.55 -15.62 9.44
N ASP A 119 -10.52 -14.95 10.59
CA ASP A 119 -11.45 -13.85 10.88
C ASP A 119 -11.12 -12.61 10.07
N HIS A 120 -9.85 -12.27 9.86
CA HIS A 120 -9.44 -11.21 8.94
C HIS A 120 -9.92 -11.48 7.50
N ILE A 121 -9.81 -12.73 7.05
CA ILE A 121 -10.28 -13.11 5.70
C ILE A 121 -11.79 -12.96 5.58
N LYS A 122 -12.56 -13.35 6.59
CA LYS A 122 -14.02 -13.19 6.62
C LYS A 122 -14.43 -11.72 6.61
N GLU A 123 -13.78 -10.87 7.41
CA GLU A 123 -14.03 -9.44 7.42
C GLU A 123 -13.77 -8.79 6.06
N LEU A 124 -12.67 -9.13 5.42
CA LEU A 124 -12.33 -8.64 4.08
C LEU A 124 -13.37 -9.05 3.03
N ALA A 125 -13.86 -10.30 3.09
CA ALA A 125 -14.90 -10.77 2.19
C ALA A 125 -16.20 -9.98 2.36
N GLN A 126 -16.63 -9.71 3.61
CA GLN A 126 -17.84 -8.93 3.90
C GLN A 126 -17.75 -7.48 3.41
N VAL A 127 -16.58 -6.83 3.56
CA VAL A 127 -16.35 -5.46 3.06
C VAL A 127 -16.44 -5.43 1.54
N SER A 128 -15.85 -6.40 0.86
CA SER A 128 -15.88 -6.46 -0.61
C SER A 128 -17.31 -6.64 -1.16
N GLU A 129 -18.15 -7.43 -0.50
CA GLU A 129 -19.55 -7.63 -0.89
C GLU A 129 -20.39 -6.35 -0.67
N SER A 130 -20.18 -5.62 0.42
CA SER A 130 -20.90 -4.38 0.71
C SER A 130 -20.58 -3.26 -0.29
N GLU A 131 -19.35 -3.16 -0.75
CA GLU A 131 -18.92 -2.22 -1.80
C GLU A 131 -19.58 -2.53 -3.16
N HIS A 132 -19.67 -3.81 -3.55
CA HIS A 132 -20.37 -4.22 -4.77
C HIS A 132 -21.86 -3.89 -4.74
N THR A 133 -22.51 -4.05 -3.58
CA THR A 133 -23.95 -3.75 -3.41
C THR A 133 -24.22 -2.25 -3.51
N ASN A 134 -23.32 -1.41 -2.99
CA ASN A 134 -23.45 0.04 -3.09
C ASN A 134 -23.21 0.57 -4.51
N GLN A 135 -22.28 -0.01 -5.28
CA GLN A 135 -22.08 0.34 -6.69
C GLN A 135 -23.29 -0.05 -7.57
N ALA A 136 -23.93 -1.17 -7.30
CA ALA A 136 -25.13 -1.59 -8.02
C ALA A 136 -26.34 -0.67 -7.75
N LYS A 137 -26.41 0.00 -6.60
CA LYS A 137 -27.46 0.98 -6.28
C LYS A 137 -27.26 2.34 -6.94
N ILE A 138 -26.02 2.73 -7.24
CA ILE A 138 -25.69 4.02 -7.88
C ILE A 138 -25.95 3.99 -9.41
N THR A 139 -26.02 2.81 -10.01
CA THR A 139 -26.22 2.66 -11.46
C THR A 139 -27.71 2.62 -11.88
N LYS A 140 -28.64 2.84 -10.95
CA LYS A 140 -30.11 2.79 -11.20
C LYS A 140 -30.82 4.15 -11.21
N TYR A 141 -30.05 5.25 -11.38
CA TYR A 141 -30.63 6.57 -11.60
C TYR A 141 -30.07 7.25 -12.84
#